data_803b67ed4f558ac8af231cdb910bcc74
#
_entry.id   803b67ed4f558ac8af231cdb910bcc74
#
_cell.length_a   1.000
_cell.length_b   1.000
_cell.length_c   1.000
_cell.angle_alpha   90.00
_cell.angle_beta   90.00
_cell.angle_gamma   90.00
#
_symmetry.space_group_name_H-M   'P 1'
#
loop_
_entity.id
_entity.type
_entity.pdbx_description
1 polymer ?
#
loop_
_entity_poly.entity_id
_entity_poly.type
_entity_poly.pdbx_seq_one_letter_code
_entity_poly.pdbx_strand_id
1 'polypeptide(L)'
;AMVRLMSVCADIGVPFVVLDRPNPNGRRVDGAIVEPQYRTSEEMLPLPLMHGMTLGELARMINGEGWLADGKRCLLTVVPCTKSAEAIAVEPVVIYACGLAEPLPVAFWEGRSGIDLSAIVEAYRCRNTAEEFFVGEEFARQLGASYVRDMIVQEFSAEEIHSMWRGDVERFVEQQRPYLIYEK
;
A
#
# COMPACT_ATOMS: atom_id res chain seq x y z
N ALA A 1 12.47 0.59 5.22
CA ALA A 1 13.60 -0.12 5.89
C ALA A 1 14.05 -1.36 5.11
N MET A 2 13.14 -2.34 4.80
CA MET A 2 13.50 -3.60 4.11
C MET A 2 14.20 -3.36 2.76
N VAL A 3 13.63 -2.53 1.89
CA VAL A 3 14.20 -2.21 0.56
C VAL A 3 15.64 -1.68 0.67
N ARG A 4 15.89 -0.75 1.60
CA ARG A 4 17.25 -0.21 1.83
C ARG A 4 18.24 -1.28 2.23
N LEU A 5 17.86 -2.15 3.15
CA LEU A 5 18.72 -3.26 3.58
C LEU A 5 18.97 -4.25 2.44
N MET A 6 17.95 -4.59 1.65
CA MET A 6 18.11 -5.43 0.47
C MET A 6 19.04 -4.81 -0.57
N SER A 7 18.92 -3.49 -0.81
CA SER A 7 19.81 -2.77 -1.73
C SER A 7 21.27 -2.80 -1.26
N VAL A 8 21.51 -2.51 0.02
CA VAL A 8 22.87 -2.58 0.60
C VAL A 8 23.43 -4.00 0.50
N CYS A 9 22.63 -5.03 0.84
CA CYS A 9 23.07 -6.42 0.73
C CYS A 9 23.40 -6.81 -0.73
N ALA A 10 22.62 -6.30 -1.70
CA ALA A 10 22.90 -6.50 -3.11
C ALA A 10 24.22 -5.85 -3.53
N ASP A 11 24.53 -4.63 -3.03
CA ASP A 11 25.74 -3.88 -3.35
C ASP A 11 27.01 -4.56 -2.84
N ILE A 12 26.96 -5.12 -1.64
CA ILE A 12 28.14 -5.74 -1.01
C ILE A 12 28.18 -7.26 -1.15
N GLY A 13 27.21 -7.87 -1.84
CA GLY A 13 27.15 -9.31 -2.09
C GLY A 13 26.88 -10.17 -0.85
N VAL A 14 26.23 -9.61 0.18
CA VAL A 14 25.88 -10.33 1.42
C VAL A 14 24.47 -10.89 1.31
N PRO A 15 24.25 -12.17 1.75
CA PRO A 15 22.90 -12.75 1.79
C PRO A 15 21.95 -11.96 2.70
N PHE A 16 20.71 -11.78 2.24
CA PHE A 16 19.63 -11.18 3.01
C PHE A 16 18.59 -12.24 3.38
N VAL A 17 18.35 -12.40 4.67
CA VAL A 17 17.39 -13.37 5.21
C VAL A 17 16.18 -12.64 5.76
N VAL A 18 14.99 -13.01 5.29
CA VAL A 18 13.71 -12.52 5.81
C VAL A 18 13.05 -13.64 6.62
N LEU A 19 12.84 -13.38 7.90
CA LEU A 19 11.94 -14.19 8.70
C LEU A 19 10.52 -13.67 8.45
N ASP A 20 9.72 -14.48 7.79
CA ASP A 20 8.40 -14.03 7.34
C ASP A 20 7.43 -13.83 8.50
N ARG A 21 6.48 -12.96 8.29
CA ARG A 21 5.40 -12.67 9.23
C ARG A 21 4.12 -12.31 8.46
N PRO A 22 2.95 -12.60 9.05
CA PRO A 22 1.68 -12.21 8.45
C PRO A 22 1.58 -10.71 8.23
N ASN A 23 0.82 -10.35 7.20
CA ASN A 23 0.41 -8.97 6.99
C ASN A 23 -0.78 -8.66 7.90
N PRO A 24 -0.73 -7.59 8.71
CA PRO A 24 -1.90 -7.16 9.50
C PRO A 24 -3.16 -6.97 8.66
N ASN A 25 -2.97 -6.59 7.40
CA ASN A 25 -4.02 -6.37 6.42
C ASN A 25 -4.54 -7.67 5.77
N GLY A 26 -4.02 -8.82 6.16
CA GLY A 26 -4.35 -10.09 5.55
C GLY A 26 -4.01 -10.13 4.06
N ARG A 27 -4.84 -10.82 3.28
CA ARG A 27 -4.69 -11.02 1.84
C ARG A 27 -5.39 -9.98 0.98
N ARG A 28 -5.87 -8.90 1.57
CA ARG A 28 -6.63 -7.88 0.85
C ARG A 28 -5.72 -7.02 0.00
N VAL A 29 -6.15 -6.80 -1.24
CA VAL A 29 -5.49 -5.92 -2.19
C VAL A 29 -6.47 -4.81 -2.55
N ASP A 30 -6.11 -3.56 -2.28
CA ASP A 30 -6.95 -2.41 -2.61
C ASP A 30 -6.15 -1.10 -2.61
N GLY A 31 -6.67 -0.10 -3.30
CA GLY A 31 -6.08 1.23 -3.40
C GLY A 31 -5.34 1.48 -4.69
N ALA A 32 -5.07 2.75 -4.93
CA ALA A 32 -4.29 3.18 -6.08
C ALA A 32 -2.87 2.61 -6.04
N ILE A 33 -2.33 2.29 -7.21
CA ILE A 33 -0.89 2.01 -7.37
C ILE A 33 -0.13 3.31 -7.21
N VAL A 34 0.93 3.30 -6.41
CA VAL A 34 1.75 4.49 -6.17
C VAL A 34 2.28 5.05 -7.49
N GLU A 35 1.90 6.30 -7.80
CA GLU A 35 2.32 7.02 -8.99
C GLU A 35 3.84 7.33 -8.96
N PRO A 36 4.51 7.38 -10.13
CA PRO A 36 5.96 7.55 -10.20
C PRO A 36 6.51 8.74 -9.41
N GLN A 37 5.79 9.87 -9.37
CA GLN A 37 6.21 11.08 -8.65
C GLN A 37 6.26 10.92 -7.14
N TYR A 38 5.54 9.94 -6.58
CA TYR A 38 5.56 9.62 -5.16
C TYR A 38 6.50 8.48 -4.82
N ARG A 39 7.07 7.80 -5.83
CA ARG A 39 8.06 6.75 -5.63
C ARG A 39 9.41 7.37 -5.34
N THR A 40 9.89 7.21 -4.12
CA THR A 40 11.30 7.43 -3.83
C THR A 40 12.05 6.11 -4.07
N SER A 41 13.31 6.18 -4.47
CA SER A 41 14.13 5.01 -4.80
C SER A 41 14.21 3.93 -3.71
N GLU A 42 13.70 4.23 -2.51
CA GLU A 42 13.87 3.37 -1.36
C GLU A 42 12.61 3.16 -0.50
N GLU A 43 11.54 3.89 -0.73
CA GLU A 43 10.42 3.92 0.22
C GLU A 43 9.03 3.63 -0.38
N MET A 44 8.78 4.01 -1.63
CA MET A 44 7.48 3.79 -2.25
C MET A 44 7.63 2.95 -3.52
N LEU A 45 7.23 1.72 -3.42
CA LEU A 45 7.20 0.76 -4.51
C LEU A 45 5.91 0.91 -5.34
N PRO A 46 5.86 0.39 -6.58
CA PRO A 46 4.64 0.38 -7.39
C PRO A 46 3.62 -0.63 -6.85
N LEU A 47 3.14 -0.37 -5.65
CA LEU A 47 2.21 -1.21 -4.90
C LEU A 47 0.91 -0.45 -4.63
N PRO A 48 -0.22 -1.14 -4.53
CA PRO A 48 -1.41 -0.55 -3.92
C PRO A 48 -1.19 -0.33 -2.42
N LEU A 49 -1.94 0.60 -1.84
CA LEU A 49 -1.85 0.90 -0.41
C LEU A 49 -2.06 -0.35 0.45
N MET A 50 -2.97 -1.22 0.02
CA MET A 50 -3.18 -2.55 0.59
C MET A 50 -2.72 -3.60 -0.43
N HIS A 51 -1.55 -4.18 -0.22
CA HIS A 51 -0.95 -5.11 -1.20
C HIS A 51 -1.20 -6.60 -0.91
N GLY A 52 -1.78 -6.96 0.24
CA GLY A 52 -2.20 -8.33 0.55
C GLY A 52 -1.10 -9.38 0.68
N MET A 53 0.17 -8.97 0.74
CA MET A 53 1.32 -9.88 0.80
C MET A 53 1.95 -9.89 2.19
N THR A 54 2.53 -11.02 2.59
CA THR A 54 3.39 -11.08 3.78
C THR A 54 4.72 -10.35 3.52
N LEU A 55 5.50 -10.13 4.57
CA LEU A 55 6.81 -9.47 4.43
C LEU A 55 7.76 -10.26 3.52
N GLY A 56 7.76 -11.60 3.64
CA GLY A 56 8.58 -12.49 2.83
C GLY A 56 8.14 -12.54 1.38
N GLU A 57 6.84 -12.59 1.13
CA GLU A 57 6.27 -12.52 -0.22
C GLU A 57 6.62 -11.19 -0.90
N LEU A 58 6.47 -10.08 -0.17
CA LEU A 58 6.86 -8.76 -0.66
C LEU A 58 8.36 -8.68 -0.98
N ALA A 59 9.23 -9.23 -0.12
CA ALA A 59 10.66 -9.30 -0.40
C ALA A 59 10.97 -10.10 -1.68
N ARG A 60 10.28 -11.22 -1.90
CA ARG A 60 10.41 -12.01 -3.14
C ARG A 60 10.00 -11.20 -4.37
N MET A 61 8.89 -10.47 -4.28
CA MET A 61 8.41 -9.64 -5.38
C MET A 61 9.38 -8.49 -5.68
N ILE A 62 9.84 -7.75 -4.67
CA ILE A 62 10.84 -6.69 -4.83
C ILE A 62 12.08 -7.21 -5.55
N ASN A 63 12.59 -8.36 -5.11
CA ASN A 63 13.80 -8.96 -5.69
C ASN A 63 13.53 -9.50 -7.10
N GLY A 64 12.39 -10.14 -7.32
CA GLY A 64 12.01 -10.75 -8.60
C GLY A 64 11.72 -9.70 -9.68
N GLU A 65 11.00 -8.64 -9.34
CA GLU A 65 10.67 -7.53 -10.24
C GLU A 65 11.87 -6.58 -10.48
N GLY A 66 12.96 -6.73 -9.72
CA GLY A 66 14.13 -5.85 -9.84
C GLY A 66 13.87 -4.43 -9.33
N TRP A 67 13.07 -4.29 -8.29
CA TRP A 67 12.72 -2.97 -7.72
C TRP A 67 13.78 -2.40 -6.77
N LEU A 68 14.90 -3.09 -6.60
CA LEU A 68 16.06 -2.51 -5.91
C LEU A 68 16.75 -1.48 -6.81
N ALA A 69 17.56 -0.62 -6.18
CA ALA A 69 18.32 0.38 -6.91
C ALA A 69 19.09 -0.24 -8.09
N ASP A 70 19.09 0.44 -9.23
CA ASP A 70 19.72 0.01 -10.48
C ASP A 70 19.23 -1.36 -11.01
N GLY A 71 18.04 -1.80 -10.61
CA GLY A 71 17.49 -3.11 -11.01
C GLY A 71 18.24 -4.30 -10.43
N LYS A 72 19.05 -4.10 -9.38
CA LYS A 72 19.85 -5.13 -8.72
C LYS A 72 18.96 -6.19 -8.05
N ARG A 73 19.55 -7.31 -7.73
CA ARG A 73 18.95 -8.40 -6.97
C ARG A 73 19.87 -8.81 -5.85
N CYS A 74 19.35 -9.03 -4.65
CA CYS A 74 20.12 -9.56 -3.54
C CYS A 74 20.02 -11.08 -3.46
N LEU A 75 20.96 -11.70 -2.76
CA LEU A 75 20.90 -13.13 -2.41
C LEU A 75 19.86 -13.32 -1.31
N LEU A 76 18.58 -13.48 -1.71
CA LEU A 76 17.44 -13.51 -0.81
C LEU A 76 17.10 -14.93 -0.35
N THR A 77 16.96 -15.11 0.96
CA THR A 77 16.34 -16.30 1.57
C THR A 77 15.13 -15.85 2.39
N VAL A 78 13.97 -16.47 2.14
CA VAL A 78 12.78 -16.27 2.95
C VAL A 78 12.52 -17.51 3.79
N VAL A 79 12.46 -17.35 5.10
CA VAL A 79 12.06 -18.40 6.04
C VAL A 79 10.56 -18.25 6.29
N PRO A 80 9.73 -19.20 5.82
CA PRO A 80 8.28 -19.10 5.97
C PRO A 80 7.84 -19.14 7.43
N CYS A 81 6.70 -18.50 7.71
CA CYS A 81 6.04 -18.59 8.99
C CYS A 81 5.37 -19.98 9.15
N THR A 82 5.47 -20.57 10.33
CA THR A 82 4.86 -21.90 10.63
C THR A 82 3.34 -21.84 10.81
N LYS A 83 2.78 -20.65 11.04
CA LYS A 83 1.32 -20.43 11.11
C LYS A 83 0.86 -19.72 9.85
N SER A 84 -0.29 -20.14 9.32
CA SER A 84 -0.90 -19.46 8.17
C SER A 84 -1.16 -17.98 8.50
N ALA A 85 -1.07 -17.14 7.50
CA ALA A 85 -1.28 -15.70 7.63
C ALA A 85 -2.67 -15.34 8.23
N GLU A 86 -3.63 -16.27 8.17
CA GLU A 86 -5.00 -16.11 8.69
C GLU A 86 -5.11 -16.36 10.21
N ALA A 87 -4.11 -16.98 10.83
CA ALA A 87 -4.18 -17.42 12.22
C ALA A 87 -3.84 -16.34 13.25
N ILE A 88 -3.49 -15.13 12.83
CA ILE A 88 -3.23 -14.01 13.74
C ILE A 88 -4.44 -13.10 13.72
N ALA A 89 -5.20 -13.14 14.82
CA ALA A 89 -6.18 -12.11 15.10
C ALA A 89 -5.43 -10.78 15.21
N VAL A 90 -5.60 -9.92 14.20
CA VAL A 90 -5.06 -8.57 14.24
C VAL A 90 -6.16 -7.68 14.78
N GLU A 91 -5.84 -6.88 15.80
CA GLU A 91 -6.78 -5.87 16.28
C GLU A 91 -7.12 -4.90 15.14
N PRO A 92 -8.36 -4.41 15.10
CA PRO A 92 -8.79 -3.45 14.10
C PRO A 92 -7.86 -2.24 14.11
N VAL A 93 -7.27 -1.92 12.96
CA VAL A 93 -6.44 -0.72 12.79
C VAL A 93 -7.20 0.28 11.94
N VAL A 94 -7.38 1.47 12.47
CA VAL A 94 -7.92 2.60 11.71
C VAL A 94 -6.76 3.41 11.17
N ILE A 95 -6.67 3.53 9.85
CA ILE A 95 -5.70 4.40 9.19
C ILE A 95 -6.37 5.75 8.98
N TYR A 96 -5.77 6.80 9.54
CA TYR A 96 -6.20 8.17 9.36
C TYR A 96 -5.51 8.82 8.17
N ALA A 97 -6.24 9.66 7.46
CA ALA A 97 -5.69 10.46 6.38
C ALA A 97 -4.72 11.52 6.94
N CYS A 98 -3.52 11.58 6.36
CA CYS A 98 -2.59 12.68 6.57
C CYS A 98 -2.90 13.85 5.63
N GLY A 99 -2.51 15.05 6.02
CA GLY A 99 -2.66 16.22 5.16
C GLY A 99 -4.10 16.71 5.02
N LEU A 100 -4.95 16.44 6.00
CA LEU A 100 -6.26 17.05 6.20
C LEU A 100 -6.22 18.02 7.39
N ALA A 101 -7.07 19.06 7.37
CA ALA A 101 -7.21 19.97 8.49
C ALA A 101 -7.62 19.25 9.77
N GLU A 102 -8.48 18.23 9.65
CA GLU A 102 -8.85 17.32 10.73
C GLU A 102 -8.57 15.86 10.31
N PRO A 103 -8.07 15.00 11.23
CA PRO A 103 -7.83 13.60 10.92
C PRO A 103 -9.13 12.86 10.63
N LEU A 104 -9.26 12.29 9.44
CA LEU A 104 -10.39 11.46 9.04
C LEU A 104 -9.92 10.04 8.66
N PRO A 105 -10.71 9.00 8.97
CA PRO A 105 -10.35 7.65 8.63
C PRO A 105 -10.44 7.39 7.12
N VAL A 106 -9.43 6.71 6.56
CA VAL A 106 -9.39 6.27 5.14
C VAL A 106 -9.51 4.77 4.98
N ALA A 107 -9.21 4.00 6.02
CA ALA A 107 -9.31 2.56 5.97
C ALA A 107 -9.76 2.01 7.30
N PHE A 108 -10.70 1.07 7.27
CA PHE A 108 -11.22 0.39 8.43
C PHE A 108 -10.87 -1.08 8.43
N TRP A 109 -10.56 -1.57 9.62
CA TRP A 109 -10.10 -2.92 9.85
C TRP A 109 -11.10 -3.75 10.64
N GLU A 110 -12.35 -3.76 10.29
CA GLU A 110 -13.36 -4.64 10.86
C GLU A 110 -14.08 -5.45 9.77
N GLY A 111 -13.39 -6.44 9.22
CA GLY A 111 -14.06 -7.40 8.32
C GLY A 111 -14.61 -6.84 7.01
N ARG A 112 -14.47 -5.56 6.73
CA ARG A 112 -14.90 -4.93 5.48
C ARG A 112 -13.75 -4.79 4.48
N SER A 113 -14.09 -4.89 3.22
CA SER A 113 -13.16 -5.03 2.13
C SER A 113 -12.66 -3.68 1.62
N GLY A 114 -11.44 -3.26 2.02
CA GLY A 114 -10.73 -2.26 1.25
C GLY A 114 -10.72 -0.85 1.83
N ILE A 115 -10.37 0.12 0.99
CA ILE A 115 -10.24 1.53 1.30
C ILE A 115 -11.60 2.20 1.14
N ASP A 116 -12.06 2.86 2.19
CA ASP A 116 -13.31 3.63 2.20
C ASP A 116 -13.00 5.12 2.33
N LEU A 117 -13.32 5.88 1.28
CA LEU A 117 -13.14 7.33 1.22
C LEU A 117 -14.44 8.08 1.56
N SER A 118 -15.53 7.40 1.91
CA SER A 118 -16.85 8.01 2.11
C SER A 118 -16.81 9.13 3.16
N ALA A 119 -16.13 8.90 4.28
CA ALA A 119 -16.02 9.90 5.33
C ALA A 119 -15.30 11.18 4.86
N ILE A 120 -14.26 11.04 4.04
CA ILE A 120 -13.49 12.18 3.51
C ILE A 120 -14.29 12.93 2.46
N VAL A 121 -14.95 12.21 1.54
CA VAL A 121 -15.80 12.81 0.51
C VAL A 121 -16.96 13.58 1.15
N GLU A 122 -17.60 13.01 2.16
CA GLU A 122 -18.69 13.66 2.88
C GLU A 122 -18.20 14.90 3.65
N ALA A 123 -17.12 14.80 4.39
CA ALA A 123 -16.52 15.93 5.10
C ALA A 123 -16.10 17.05 4.14
N TYR A 124 -15.55 16.70 2.97
CA TYR A 124 -15.22 17.69 1.95
C TYR A 124 -16.45 18.43 1.42
N ARG A 125 -17.57 17.73 1.19
CA ARG A 125 -18.84 18.33 0.74
C ARG A 125 -19.47 19.24 1.79
N CYS A 126 -19.35 18.86 3.06
CA CYS A 126 -19.92 19.62 4.19
C CYS A 126 -19.01 20.73 4.73
N ARG A 127 -17.77 20.86 4.21
CA ARG A 127 -16.79 21.83 4.72
C ARG A 127 -17.23 23.28 4.60
N ASN A 128 -16.71 24.11 5.48
CA ASN A 128 -16.72 25.56 5.27
C ASN A 128 -15.76 25.91 4.12
N THR A 129 -16.27 26.47 3.04
CA THR A 129 -15.48 26.80 1.85
C THR A 129 -14.39 27.85 2.07
N ALA A 130 -14.42 28.55 3.22
CA ALA A 130 -13.39 29.50 3.60
C ALA A 130 -12.17 28.86 4.25
N GLU A 131 -12.25 27.57 4.61
CA GLU A 131 -11.17 26.85 5.27
C GLU A 131 -10.45 25.89 4.31
N GLU A 132 -9.14 25.78 4.50
CA GLU A 132 -8.34 24.82 3.74
C GLU A 132 -8.64 23.41 4.25
N PHE A 133 -9.14 22.54 3.37
CA PHE A 133 -9.44 21.14 3.72
C PHE A 133 -8.22 20.24 3.56
N PHE A 134 -7.50 20.37 2.44
CA PHE A 134 -6.26 19.63 2.19
C PHE A 134 -5.07 20.53 2.52
N VAL A 135 -4.17 20.05 3.37
CA VAL A 135 -2.95 20.74 3.78
C VAL A 135 -1.77 20.21 2.96
N GLY A 136 -1.30 21.00 2.01
CA GLY A 136 -0.20 20.61 1.13
C GLY A 136 -0.52 19.37 0.28
N GLU A 137 0.48 18.52 0.05
CA GLU A 137 0.37 17.31 -0.78
C GLU A 137 0.43 15.99 0.03
N GLU A 138 0.40 16.06 1.34
CA GLU A 138 0.57 14.87 2.19
C GLU A 138 -0.54 13.83 2.00
N PHE A 139 -1.77 14.27 1.73
CA PHE A 139 -2.88 13.36 1.44
C PHE A 139 -2.64 12.56 0.16
N ALA A 140 -2.26 13.22 -0.92
CA ALA A 140 -1.95 12.57 -2.19
C ALA A 140 -0.73 11.65 -2.07
N ARG A 141 0.26 12.07 -1.31
CA ARG A 141 1.46 11.27 -1.02
C ARG A 141 1.12 10.01 -0.22
N GLN A 142 0.28 10.11 0.80
CA GLN A 142 -0.14 8.96 1.61
C GLN A 142 -0.89 7.91 0.78
N LEU A 143 -1.79 8.36 -0.09
CA LEU A 143 -2.53 7.46 -0.99
C LEU A 143 -1.70 7.00 -2.19
N GLY A 144 -0.58 7.67 -2.46
CA GLY A 144 0.27 7.39 -3.60
C GLY A 144 -0.29 7.83 -4.95
N ALA A 145 -1.38 8.60 -4.96
CA ALA A 145 -2.09 9.00 -6.18
C ALA A 145 -2.68 10.41 -6.07
N SER A 146 -2.26 11.30 -6.96
CA SER A 146 -2.72 12.68 -7.01
C SER A 146 -4.18 12.82 -7.44
N TYR A 147 -4.60 12.00 -8.39
CA TYR A 147 -5.95 12.06 -8.96
C TYR A 147 -7.06 11.84 -7.92
N VAL A 148 -6.79 11.12 -6.83
CA VAL A 148 -7.78 10.88 -5.76
C VAL A 148 -8.20 12.20 -5.12
N ARG A 149 -7.23 13.06 -4.78
CA ARG A 149 -7.51 14.40 -4.27
C ARG A 149 -8.31 15.23 -5.27
N ASP A 150 -7.87 15.21 -6.54
CA ASP A 150 -8.52 15.99 -7.60
C ASP A 150 -9.97 15.55 -7.82
N MET A 151 -10.25 14.26 -7.75
CA MET A 151 -11.62 13.73 -7.85
C MET A 151 -12.49 14.14 -6.65
N ILE A 152 -11.94 14.15 -5.43
CA ILE A 152 -12.67 14.65 -4.25
C ILE A 152 -13.00 16.14 -4.42
N VAL A 153 -12.04 16.94 -4.90
CA VAL A 153 -12.24 18.36 -5.18
C VAL A 153 -13.31 18.59 -6.26
N GLN A 154 -13.41 17.69 -7.24
CA GLN A 154 -14.44 17.70 -8.27
C GLN A 154 -15.76 17.04 -7.84
N GLU A 155 -15.89 16.72 -6.55
CA GLU A 155 -17.10 16.18 -5.91
C GLU A 155 -17.55 14.80 -6.43
N PHE A 156 -16.62 13.99 -6.96
CA PHE A 156 -16.90 12.59 -7.25
C PHE A 156 -17.28 11.83 -5.97
N SER A 157 -18.09 10.80 -6.13
CA SER A 157 -18.43 9.90 -5.02
C SER A 157 -17.26 8.98 -4.67
N ALA A 158 -17.24 8.47 -3.45
CA ALA A 158 -16.24 7.49 -3.01
C ALA A 158 -16.23 6.23 -3.90
N GLU A 159 -17.40 5.81 -4.40
CA GLU A 159 -17.54 4.65 -5.29
C GLU A 159 -16.92 4.91 -6.67
N GLU A 160 -17.15 6.08 -7.25
CA GLU A 160 -16.53 6.50 -8.51
C GLU A 160 -15.01 6.55 -8.38
N ILE A 161 -14.49 7.14 -7.29
CA ILE A 161 -13.05 7.18 -7.02
C ILE A 161 -12.49 5.77 -6.86
N HIS A 162 -13.14 4.90 -6.08
CA HIS A 162 -12.74 3.51 -5.90
C HIS A 162 -12.71 2.73 -7.22
N SER A 163 -13.63 3.03 -8.14
CA SER A 163 -13.68 2.36 -9.44
C SER A 163 -12.44 2.63 -10.30
N MET A 164 -11.74 3.75 -10.07
CA MET A 164 -10.58 4.16 -10.88
C MET A 164 -9.40 3.21 -10.76
N TRP A 165 -9.15 2.67 -9.56
CA TRP A 165 -8.01 1.76 -9.36
C TRP A 165 -8.35 0.27 -9.46
N ARG A 166 -9.64 -0.08 -9.71
CA ARG A 166 -10.05 -1.49 -9.79
C ARG A 166 -9.22 -2.30 -10.80
N GLY A 167 -9.02 -1.76 -12.01
CA GLY A 167 -8.22 -2.43 -13.02
C GLY A 167 -6.74 -2.57 -12.65
N ASP A 168 -6.20 -1.61 -11.90
CA ASP A 168 -4.83 -1.67 -11.37
C ASP A 168 -4.69 -2.75 -10.30
N VAL A 169 -5.66 -2.84 -9.40
CA VAL A 169 -5.74 -3.88 -8.38
C VAL A 169 -5.81 -5.27 -9.02
N GLU A 170 -6.64 -5.46 -10.04
CA GLU A 170 -6.74 -6.73 -10.76
C GLU A 170 -5.41 -7.12 -11.40
N ARG A 171 -4.71 -6.19 -12.06
CA ARG A 171 -3.38 -6.43 -12.63
C ARG A 171 -2.35 -6.77 -11.57
N PHE A 172 -2.38 -6.05 -10.45
CA PHE A 172 -1.45 -6.31 -9.35
C PHE A 172 -1.69 -7.69 -8.72
N VAL A 173 -2.93 -8.12 -8.55
CA VAL A 173 -3.28 -9.47 -8.06
C VAL A 173 -2.67 -10.56 -8.95
N GLU A 174 -2.68 -10.38 -10.26
CA GLU A 174 -2.02 -11.32 -11.18
C GLU A 174 -0.49 -11.23 -11.07
N GLN A 175 0.06 -10.02 -10.98
CA GLN A 175 1.51 -9.80 -10.89
C GLN A 175 2.12 -10.38 -9.61
N GLN A 176 1.43 -10.28 -8.47
CA GLN A 176 1.94 -10.81 -7.20
C GLN A 176 1.93 -12.35 -7.13
N ARG A 177 1.10 -13.02 -7.94
CA ARG A 177 0.83 -14.46 -7.85
C ARG A 177 2.09 -15.35 -7.81
N PRO A 178 3.13 -15.14 -8.64
CA PRO A 178 4.35 -15.95 -8.62
C PRO A 178 5.17 -15.82 -7.32
N TYR A 179 4.92 -14.78 -6.53
CA TYR A 179 5.69 -14.48 -5.32
C TYR A 179 5.05 -14.96 -4.04
N LEU A 180 3.79 -15.40 -4.11
CA LEU A 180 3.07 -15.92 -2.95
C LEU A 180 3.70 -17.22 -2.45
N ILE A 181 3.75 -17.36 -1.13
CA ILE A 181 4.31 -18.53 -0.43
C ILE A 181 3.19 -19.39 0.13
N TYR A 182 2.12 -18.74 0.59
CA TYR A 182 1.01 -19.42 1.25
C TYR A 182 -0.18 -19.47 0.30
N GLU A 183 -0.77 -20.65 0.21
CA GLU A 183 -2.02 -20.86 -0.55
C GLU A 183 -3.18 -20.08 0.10
N LYS A 184 -4.15 -19.71 -0.74
CA LYS A 184 -5.40 -19.06 -0.31
C LYS A 184 -6.31 -20.06 0.40
#